data_800650d240c2523b1ad68e6c59078055
#
_entry.id   800650d240c2523b1ad68e6c59078055
#
_cell.length_a   1.000
_cell.length_b   1.000
_cell.length_c   1.000
_cell.angle_alpha   90.00
_cell.angle_beta   90.00
_cell.angle_gamma   90.00
#
_symmetry.space_group_name_H-M   'P 1'
#
loop_
_entity.id
_entity.type
_entity.pdbx_description
1 polymer ?
#
loop_
_entity_poly.entity_id
_entity_poly.type
_entity_poly.pdbx_seq_one_letter_code
_entity_poly.pdbx_strand_id
1 'polypeptide(L)'
;MIRCLAIDDEPLALGQLVAYINKVPFLQLAAQCQSALEARKFLENDAVDVIFCDINMPDLNGMDFVKSLAVPPLIVFTTAYSEYAVEGFKVNAVDYLLKPFGLQDFQRAANRVKDRLTESVATAKPATDSDNSLFLKTDYRIVKVSIPDIRYVEAMSEYLKVWIEGEPKPIITLLSMKKMEEHLPNNFMRIHRSYIINLNKIQEVNKNRVIMDTDTYLPIGDLYKEAFQAYLDTKFLGK
;
A
#
# COMPACT_ATOMS: atom_id res chain seq x y z
N MET A 1 10.12 8.30 21.20
CA MET A 1 9.91 9.47 20.33
C MET A 1 10.33 9.06 18.92
N ILE A 2 9.51 9.34 17.93
CA ILE A 2 9.77 9.02 16.50
C ILE A 2 10.54 10.20 15.91
N ARG A 3 11.75 9.95 15.45
CA ARG A 3 12.63 11.00 14.88
C ARG A 3 12.24 11.26 13.43
N CYS A 4 11.97 12.54 13.11
CA CYS A 4 11.44 12.96 11.81
C CYS A 4 12.42 13.89 11.08
N LEU A 5 12.54 13.70 9.76
CA LEU A 5 13.13 14.65 8.84
C LEU A 5 12.01 15.28 8.00
N ALA A 6 12.01 16.61 7.89
CA ALA A 6 11.10 17.35 7.01
C ALA A 6 11.86 17.90 5.80
N ILE A 7 11.33 17.69 4.58
CA ILE A 7 11.97 18.13 3.33
C ILE A 7 10.92 18.78 2.45
N ASP A 8 11.14 20.06 2.10
CA ASP A 8 10.29 20.81 1.19
C ASP A 8 11.08 22.05 0.70
N ASP A 9 11.17 22.28 -0.59
CA ASP A 9 11.92 23.42 -1.14
C ASP A 9 11.20 24.75 -0.93
N GLU A 10 9.89 24.71 -0.67
CA GLU A 10 9.09 25.89 -0.37
C GLU A 10 9.14 26.22 1.14
N PRO A 11 9.75 27.35 1.58
CA PRO A 11 9.94 27.67 2.99
C PRO A 11 8.66 27.71 3.82
N LEU A 12 7.54 28.15 3.22
CA LEU A 12 6.24 28.21 3.91
C LEU A 12 5.66 26.81 4.15
N ALA A 13 5.75 25.91 3.16
CA ALA A 13 5.30 24.55 3.28
C ALA A 13 6.18 23.76 4.28
N LEU A 14 7.49 23.94 4.23
CA LEU A 14 8.43 23.40 5.21
C LEU A 14 8.11 23.89 6.64
N GLY A 15 7.87 25.18 6.82
CA GLY A 15 7.47 25.76 8.08
C GLY A 15 6.15 25.17 8.62
N GLN A 16 5.17 24.90 7.74
CA GLN A 16 3.93 24.25 8.09
C GLN A 16 4.15 22.80 8.53
N LEU A 17 4.97 22.02 7.82
CA LEU A 17 5.33 20.66 8.21
C LEU A 17 5.97 20.63 9.59
N VAL A 18 6.95 21.50 9.84
CA VAL A 18 7.63 21.63 11.12
C VAL A 18 6.63 21.98 12.24
N ALA A 19 5.72 22.94 11.98
CA ALA A 19 4.69 23.31 12.93
C ALA A 19 3.74 22.14 13.25
N TYR A 20 3.42 21.28 12.29
CA TYR A 20 2.59 20.11 12.50
C TYR A 20 3.34 18.99 13.24
N ILE A 21 4.61 18.72 12.91
CA ILE A 21 5.46 17.77 13.62
C ILE A 21 5.50 18.14 15.11
N ASN A 22 5.74 19.41 15.44
CA ASN A 22 5.81 19.90 16.83
C ASN A 22 4.48 19.81 17.59
N LYS A 23 3.34 19.70 16.90
CA LYS A 23 2.01 19.51 17.53
C LYS A 23 1.67 18.05 17.81
N VAL A 24 2.45 17.10 17.31
CA VAL A 24 2.22 15.67 17.52
C VAL A 24 3.16 15.13 18.60
N PRO A 25 2.66 14.77 19.81
CA PRO A 25 3.50 14.53 20.99
C PRO A 25 4.52 13.40 20.87
N PHE A 26 4.31 12.45 19.97
CA PHE A 26 5.20 11.29 19.77
C PHE A 26 6.22 11.49 18.65
N LEU A 27 6.17 12.62 17.90
CA LEU A 27 7.14 13.00 16.90
C LEU A 27 8.21 13.92 17.47
N GLN A 28 9.42 13.83 16.93
CA GLN A 28 10.55 14.71 17.25
C GLN A 28 11.25 15.12 15.96
N LEU A 29 11.27 16.42 15.66
CA LEU A 29 12.01 16.93 14.52
C LEU A 29 13.51 16.75 14.75
N ALA A 30 14.17 16.00 13.86
CA ALA A 30 15.62 15.84 13.85
C ALA A 30 16.30 16.93 13.01
N ALA A 31 15.74 17.19 11.82
CA ALA A 31 16.19 18.27 10.95
C ALA A 31 15.06 18.70 9.99
N GLN A 32 15.26 19.88 9.40
CA GLN A 32 14.48 20.39 8.28
C GLN A 32 15.43 20.74 7.12
N CYS A 33 15.09 20.37 5.90
CA CYS A 33 15.90 20.54 4.72
C CYS A 33 15.10 21.20 3.60
N GLN A 34 15.71 22.10 2.85
CA GLN A 34 15.08 22.75 1.69
C GLN A 34 15.42 22.07 0.37
N SER A 35 16.16 20.96 0.41
CA SER A 35 16.54 20.21 -0.78
C SER A 35 16.83 18.74 -0.46
N ALA A 36 16.72 17.87 -1.47
CA ALA A 36 17.12 16.47 -1.37
C ALA A 36 18.62 16.31 -1.09
N LEU A 37 19.45 17.23 -1.56
CA LEU A 37 20.90 17.21 -1.32
C LEU A 37 21.23 17.53 0.14
N GLU A 38 20.56 18.48 0.75
CA GLU A 38 20.69 18.73 2.21
C GLU A 38 20.27 17.54 3.03
N ALA A 39 19.12 16.94 2.70
CA ALA A 39 18.61 15.77 3.37
C ALA A 39 19.58 14.59 3.28
N ARG A 40 20.21 14.36 2.12
CA ARG A 40 21.22 13.32 1.94
C ARG A 40 22.42 13.52 2.87
N LYS A 41 22.98 14.74 2.91
CA LYS A 41 24.10 15.07 3.79
C LYS A 41 23.77 14.86 5.25
N PHE A 42 22.54 15.18 5.67
CA PHE A 42 22.08 14.91 7.03
C PHE A 42 22.03 13.41 7.31
N LEU A 43 21.43 12.61 6.40
CA LEU A 43 21.26 11.16 6.56
C LEU A 43 22.58 10.37 6.49
N GLU A 44 23.66 10.95 5.96
CA GLU A 44 25.00 10.34 6.01
C GLU A 44 25.57 10.28 7.45
N ASN A 45 25.13 11.19 8.32
CA ASN A 45 25.68 11.33 9.68
C ASN A 45 24.66 11.05 10.78
N ASP A 46 23.37 10.98 10.44
CA ASP A 46 22.29 10.82 11.42
C ASP A 46 21.15 9.96 10.86
N ALA A 47 20.48 9.22 11.72
CA ALA A 47 19.37 8.35 11.35
C ALA A 47 18.04 8.96 11.82
N VAL A 48 16.99 8.73 11.02
CA VAL A 48 15.60 9.10 11.35
C VAL A 48 14.68 7.89 11.13
N ASP A 49 13.54 7.92 11.81
CA ASP A 49 12.51 6.88 11.69
C ASP A 49 11.57 7.14 10.51
N VAL A 50 11.32 8.42 10.21
CA VAL A 50 10.40 8.84 9.15
C VAL A 50 10.89 10.11 8.45
N ILE A 51 10.65 10.19 7.14
CA ILE A 51 10.84 11.38 6.33
C ILE A 51 9.47 11.86 5.82
N PHE A 52 9.15 13.12 6.08
CA PHE A 52 8.08 13.86 5.43
C PHE A 52 8.71 14.63 4.27
N CYS A 53 8.43 14.26 3.03
CA CYS A 53 9.14 14.73 1.85
C CYS A 53 8.19 15.28 0.78
N ASP A 54 8.45 16.49 0.32
CA ASP A 54 7.82 16.97 -0.91
C ASP A 54 8.29 16.15 -2.12
N ILE A 55 7.37 15.90 -3.06
CA ILE A 55 7.70 15.18 -4.29
C ILE A 55 8.39 16.11 -5.29
N ASN A 56 7.88 17.33 -5.44
CA ASN A 56 8.29 18.23 -6.52
C ASN A 56 9.34 19.23 -6.08
N MET A 57 10.56 18.78 -5.93
CA MET A 57 11.71 19.66 -5.64
C MET A 57 12.56 19.88 -6.89
N PRO A 58 13.16 21.08 -7.06
CA PRO A 58 13.85 21.44 -8.29
C PRO A 58 15.20 20.72 -8.49
N ASP A 59 15.87 20.30 -7.41
CA ASP A 59 17.19 19.66 -7.47
C ASP A 59 17.10 18.16 -7.75
N LEU A 60 16.18 17.47 -7.08
CA LEU A 60 15.92 16.04 -7.24
C LEU A 60 14.49 15.77 -6.77
N ASN A 61 13.70 15.11 -7.62
CA ASN A 61 12.36 14.70 -7.27
C ASN A 61 12.38 13.79 -6.00
N GLY A 62 11.49 14.07 -5.05
CA GLY A 62 11.44 13.38 -3.75
C GLY A 62 11.32 11.86 -3.85
N MET A 63 10.61 11.35 -4.87
CA MET A 63 10.51 9.91 -5.10
C MET A 63 11.85 9.30 -5.54
N ASP A 64 12.58 9.99 -6.42
CA ASP A 64 13.89 9.52 -6.90
C ASP A 64 14.96 9.67 -5.81
N PHE A 65 14.83 10.71 -4.97
CA PHE A 65 15.63 10.83 -3.75
C PHE A 65 15.47 9.61 -2.86
N VAL A 66 14.23 9.23 -2.52
CA VAL A 66 13.96 8.09 -1.63
C VAL A 66 14.44 6.78 -2.24
N LYS A 67 14.26 6.55 -3.56
CA LYS A 67 14.79 5.37 -4.26
C LYS A 67 16.32 5.28 -4.23
N SER A 68 17.00 6.42 -4.10
CA SER A 68 18.46 6.49 -4.05
C SER A 68 19.04 6.13 -2.67
N LEU A 69 18.22 6.03 -1.63
CA LEU A 69 18.62 5.65 -0.29
C LEU A 69 18.81 4.12 -0.21
N ALA A 70 19.96 3.67 0.31
CA ALA A 70 20.24 2.24 0.45
C ALA A 70 19.27 1.53 1.41
N VAL A 71 18.93 2.19 2.51
CA VAL A 71 17.91 1.74 3.48
C VAL A 71 17.04 2.94 3.80
N PRO A 72 15.91 3.10 3.10
CA PRO A 72 15.02 4.22 3.35
C PRO A 72 14.28 4.04 4.68
N PRO A 73 14.17 5.10 5.51
CA PRO A 73 13.25 5.12 6.64
C PRO A 73 11.79 5.09 6.16
N LEU A 74 10.82 5.13 7.07
CA LEU A 74 9.41 5.31 6.68
C LEU A 74 9.23 6.64 5.94
N ILE A 75 8.39 6.66 4.92
CA ILE A 75 8.19 7.83 4.07
C ILE A 75 6.72 8.26 4.10
N VAL A 76 6.50 9.57 4.28
CA VAL A 76 5.23 10.23 4.01
C VAL A 76 5.49 11.31 2.99
N PHE A 77 4.89 11.21 1.82
CA PHE A 77 5.03 12.24 0.78
C PHE A 77 4.03 13.37 0.96
N THR A 78 4.45 14.58 0.61
CA THR A 78 3.57 15.74 0.40
C THR A 78 3.62 16.14 -1.07
N THR A 79 2.51 16.57 -1.67
CA THR A 79 2.46 16.94 -3.08
C THR A 79 1.26 17.82 -3.40
N ALA A 80 1.40 18.72 -4.36
CA ALA A 80 0.28 19.49 -4.93
C ALA A 80 -0.49 18.70 -6.01
N TYR A 81 0.01 17.54 -6.46
CA TYR A 81 -0.53 16.81 -7.59
C TYR A 81 -1.06 15.43 -7.17
N SER A 82 -2.35 15.19 -7.43
CA SER A 82 -3.01 13.91 -7.10
C SER A 82 -2.49 12.71 -7.92
N GLU A 83 -1.88 12.96 -9.07
CA GLU A 83 -1.32 11.92 -9.95
C GLU A 83 -0.11 11.20 -9.35
N TYR A 84 0.69 11.86 -8.51
CA TYR A 84 1.81 11.23 -7.82
C TYR A 84 1.38 10.23 -6.72
N ALA A 85 0.19 10.37 -6.19
CA ALA A 85 -0.39 9.33 -5.33
C ALA A 85 -0.60 8.01 -6.10
N VAL A 86 -0.63 8.03 -7.43
CA VAL A 86 -0.76 6.86 -8.31
C VAL A 86 0.61 6.28 -8.69
N GLU A 87 1.64 7.13 -8.88
CA GLU A 87 3.01 6.66 -9.15
C GLU A 87 3.75 6.19 -7.89
N GLY A 88 3.30 6.60 -6.74
CA GLY A 88 3.83 6.23 -5.43
C GLY A 88 3.85 4.73 -5.09
N PHE A 89 3.23 3.89 -5.91
CA PHE A 89 3.33 2.44 -5.82
C PHE A 89 4.75 1.87 -6.02
N LYS A 90 5.69 2.66 -6.54
CA LYS A 90 7.09 2.25 -6.73
C LYS A 90 7.98 2.55 -5.52
N VAL A 91 7.46 3.31 -4.56
CA VAL A 91 8.16 3.66 -3.32
C VAL A 91 7.23 3.33 -2.16
N ASN A 92 7.64 2.45 -1.27
CA ASN A 92 6.84 1.96 -0.14
C ASN A 92 6.57 3.07 0.90
N ALA A 93 5.77 4.09 0.51
CA ALA A 93 5.40 5.19 1.39
C ALA A 93 4.26 4.79 2.34
N VAL A 94 4.31 5.31 3.58
CA VAL A 94 3.28 5.08 4.60
C VAL A 94 2.01 5.84 4.28
N ASP A 95 2.14 7.07 3.75
CA ASP A 95 1.00 7.90 3.37
C ASP A 95 1.39 8.98 2.35
N TYR A 96 0.36 9.62 1.77
CA TYR A 96 0.44 10.77 0.87
C TYR A 96 -0.46 11.89 1.36
N LEU A 97 0.09 13.10 1.50
CA LEU A 97 -0.61 14.30 1.90
C LEU A 97 -0.73 15.24 0.70
N LEU A 98 -1.94 15.41 0.18
CA LEU A 98 -2.21 16.33 -0.94
C LEU A 98 -2.31 17.76 -0.41
N LYS A 99 -1.43 18.65 -0.88
CA LYS A 99 -1.46 20.09 -0.58
C LYS A 99 -2.67 20.77 -1.23
N PRO A 100 -3.41 21.65 -0.52
CA PRO A 100 -3.25 22.00 0.88
C PRO A 100 -3.85 20.94 1.83
N PHE A 101 -3.11 20.52 2.86
CA PHE A 101 -3.59 19.59 3.88
C PHE A 101 -3.64 20.22 5.26
N GLY A 102 -4.60 19.77 6.07
CA GLY A 102 -4.78 20.25 7.44
C GLY A 102 -4.02 19.44 8.49
N LEU A 103 -4.03 19.95 9.75
CA LEU A 103 -3.43 19.22 10.89
C LEU A 103 -4.06 17.82 11.07
N GLN A 104 -5.34 17.65 10.81
CA GLN A 104 -6.02 16.35 10.94
C GLN A 104 -5.48 15.31 9.96
N ASP A 105 -5.23 15.72 8.71
CA ASP A 105 -4.63 14.84 7.69
C ASP A 105 -3.21 14.45 8.08
N PHE A 106 -2.42 15.43 8.56
CA PHE A 106 -1.08 15.18 9.06
C PHE A 106 -1.08 14.22 10.25
N GLN A 107 -1.97 14.41 11.23
CA GLN A 107 -2.09 13.53 12.40
C GLN A 107 -2.47 12.10 11.99
N ARG A 108 -3.35 11.94 11.01
CA ARG A 108 -3.70 10.62 10.45
C ARG A 108 -2.46 9.92 9.88
N ALA A 109 -1.66 10.63 9.07
CA ALA A 109 -0.42 10.09 8.51
C ALA A 109 0.61 9.76 9.63
N ALA A 110 0.76 10.62 10.61
CA ALA A 110 1.65 10.41 11.75
C ALA A 110 1.24 9.17 12.59
N ASN A 111 -0.05 8.93 12.79
CA ASN A 111 -0.53 7.73 13.48
C ASN A 111 -0.21 6.46 12.68
N ARG A 112 -0.37 6.47 11.36
CA ARG A 112 0.05 5.35 10.50
C ARG A 112 1.54 5.04 10.61
N VAL A 113 2.39 6.08 10.67
CA VAL A 113 3.83 5.92 10.92
C VAL A 113 4.08 5.24 12.27
N LYS A 114 3.40 5.69 13.33
CA LYS A 114 3.51 5.11 14.66
C LYS A 114 3.09 3.63 14.67
N ASP A 115 1.96 3.29 14.06
CA ASP A 115 1.44 1.93 13.99
C ASP A 115 2.45 1.02 13.27
N ARG A 116 3.01 1.47 12.14
CA ARG A 116 4.01 0.74 11.35
C ARG A 116 5.30 0.47 12.15
N LEU A 117 5.77 1.45 12.94
CA LEU A 117 6.95 1.28 13.80
C LEU A 117 6.66 0.35 15.00
N THR A 118 5.44 0.38 15.53
CA THR A 118 5.04 -0.47 16.67
C THR A 118 4.89 -1.93 16.24
N GLU A 119 4.36 -2.19 15.04
CA GLU A 119 4.26 -3.53 14.45
C GLU A 119 5.66 -4.14 14.21
N SER A 120 6.64 -3.33 13.82
CA SER A 120 8.03 -3.79 13.60
C SER A 120 8.75 -4.20 14.89
N VAL A 121 8.35 -3.68 16.06
CA VAL A 121 8.93 -4.02 17.37
C VAL A 121 8.32 -5.29 17.97
N ALA A 122 7.06 -5.62 17.61
CA ALA A 122 6.35 -6.79 18.12
C ALA A 122 6.71 -8.12 17.42
N THR A 123 7.39 -8.07 16.28
CA THR A 123 7.77 -9.27 15.51
C THR A 123 9.24 -9.21 15.07
N ALA A 124 10.15 -9.59 15.94
CA ALA A 124 11.50 -9.99 15.55
C ALA A 124 11.47 -11.36 14.85
N LYS A 125 10.93 -11.39 13.63
CA LYS A 125 11.20 -12.43 12.63
C LYS A 125 11.65 -11.74 11.35
N PRO A 126 12.60 -12.29 10.57
CA PRO A 126 13.16 -11.62 9.41
C PRO A 126 12.05 -11.25 8.44
N ALA A 127 11.94 -9.94 8.17
CA ALA A 127 10.97 -9.38 7.25
C ALA A 127 11.29 -9.85 5.83
N THR A 128 10.46 -10.71 5.30
CA THR A 128 10.21 -10.74 3.87
C THR A 128 9.22 -9.63 3.58
N ASP A 129 9.63 -8.65 2.74
CA ASP A 129 8.80 -7.56 2.25
C ASP A 129 7.46 -8.07 1.71
N SER A 130 6.39 -7.80 2.44
CA SER A 130 5.07 -7.77 1.84
C SER A 130 4.28 -6.67 2.54
N ASP A 131 4.22 -5.50 1.90
CA ASP A 131 3.13 -4.55 2.21
C ASP A 131 1.82 -5.25 1.85
N ASN A 132 1.18 -5.81 2.86
CA ASN A 132 0.00 -6.66 2.74
C ASN A 132 -1.25 -5.82 2.39
N SER A 133 -1.08 -4.70 1.70
CA SER A 133 -2.16 -3.80 1.30
C SER A 133 -2.01 -3.27 -0.13
N LEU A 134 -3.14 -3.01 -0.77
CA LEU A 134 -3.26 -2.37 -2.09
C LEU A 134 -4.00 -1.04 -1.97
N PHE A 135 -3.67 -0.10 -2.84
CA PHE A 135 -4.46 1.11 -3.03
C PHE A 135 -5.23 1.00 -4.33
N LEU A 136 -6.55 1.05 -4.25
CA LEU A 136 -7.44 0.97 -5.40
C LEU A 136 -8.02 2.36 -5.69
N LYS A 137 -7.85 2.83 -6.93
CA LYS A 137 -8.47 4.07 -7.40
C LYS A 137 -9.91 3.80 -7.80
N THR A 138 -10.85 4.43 -7.12
CA THR A 138 -12.25 4.51 -7.52
C THR A 138 -12.52 5.84 -8.23
N ASP A 139 -13.72 6.08 -8.74
CA ASP A 139 -14.08 7.31 -9.47
C ASP A 139 -13.82 8.60 -8.67
N TYR A 140 -13.91 8.54 -7.34
CA TYR A 140 -13.83 9.74 -6.49
C TYR A 140 -12.81 9.69 -5.36
N ARG A 141 -12.14 8.54 -5.13
CA ARG A 141 -11.23 8.36 -4.00
C ARG A 141 -10.23 7.23 -4.24
N ILE A 142 -9.15 7.24 -3.48
CA ILE A 142 -8.24 6.11 -3.36
C ILE A 142 -8.56 5.37 -2.06
N VAL A 143 -8.77 4.07 -2.17
CA VAL A 143 -9.11 3.21 -1.04
C VAL A 143 -7.93 2.29 -0.76
N LYS A 144 -7.39 2.32 0.46
CA LYS A 144 -6.42 1.32 0.94
C LYS A 144 -7.18 0.05 1.30
N VAL A 145 -6.73 -1.07 0.77
CA VAL A 145 -7.31 -2.40 0.98
C VAL A 145 -6.24 -3.32 1.53
N SER A 146 -6.54 -3.98 2.63
CA SER A 146 -5.70 -5.05 3.16
C SER A 146 -5.83 -6.29 2.25
N ILE A 147 -4.71 -6.78 1.73
CA ILE A 147 -4.71 -7.93 0.81
C ILE A 147 -5.31 -9.19 1.47
N PRO A 148 -5.01 -9.53 2.74
CA PRO A 148 -5.64 -10.65 3.44
C PRO A 148 -7.17 -10.58 3.49
N ASP A 149 -7.75 -9.37 3.47
CA ASP A 149 -9.19 -9.17 3.55
C ASP A 149 -9.87 -9.30 2.19
N ILE A 150 -9.10 -9.29 1.08
CA ILE A 150 -9.64 -9.55 -0.26
C ILE A 150 -10.06 -11.02 -0.34
N ARG A 151 -11.34 -11.24 -0.64
CA ARG A 151 -11.93 -12.57 -0.86
C ARG A 151 -11.72 -13.04 -2.29
N TYR A 152 -12.14 -12.22 -3.24
CA TYR A 152 -11.95 -12.46 -4.68
C TYR A 152 -12.08 -11.16 -5.46
N VAL A 153 -11.64 -11.21 -6.72
CA VAL A 153 -11.75 -10.13 -7.70
C VAL A 153 -12.55 -10.62 -8.87
N GLU A 154 -13.53 -9.84 -9.30
CA GLU A 154 -14.43 -10.11 -10.42
C GLU A 154 -14.23 -9.06 -11.52
N ALA A 155 -14.04 -9.50 -12.77
CA ALA A 155 -14.00 -8.60 -13.93
C ALA A 155 -15.40 -8.12 -14.32
N MET A 156 -15.52 -6.82 -14.57
CA MET A 156 -16.74 -6.18 -15.05
C MET A 156 -16.38 -5.17 -16.16
N SER A 157 -16.37 -5.65 -17.41
CA SER A 157 -15.90 -4.88 -18.57
C SER A 157 -14.48 -4.34 -18.37
N GLU A 158 -14.30 -3.01 -18.31
CA GLU A 158 -13.01 -2.34 -18.06
C GLU A 158 -12.69 -2.16 -16.57
N TYR A 159 -13.62 -2.50 -15.69
CA TYR A 159 -13.49 -2.37 -14.24
C TYR A 159 -13.30 -3.71 -13.57
N LEU A 160 -12.75 -3.68 -12.37
CA LEU A 160 -12.74 -4.80 -11.44
C LEU A 160 -13.59 -4.48 -10.22
N LYS A 161 -14.34 -5.47 -9.75
CA LYS A 161 -14.97 -5.50 -8.45
C LYS A 161 -14.09 -6.26 -7.48
N VAL A 162 -13.59 -5.60 -6.46
CA VAL A 162 -12.78 -6.21 -5.40
C VAL A 162 -13.65 -6.43 -4.19
N TRP A 163 -13.90 -7.68 -3.86
CA TRP A 163 -14.74 -8.10 -2.76
C TRP A 163 -13.93 -8.30 -1.50
N ILE A 164 -14.28 -7.57 -0.45
CA ILE A 164 -13.58 -7.50 0.84
C ILE A 164 -14.41 -8.23 1.91
N GLU A 165 -13.74 -8.91 2.81
CA GLU A 165 -14.37 -9.57 3.95
C GLU A 165 -15.06 -8.54 4.86
N GLY A 166 -16.31 -8.82 5.27
CA GLY A 166 -17.09 -7.91 6.11
C GLY A 166 -17.72 -6.72 5.41
N GLU A 167 -17.40 -6.48 4.12
CA GLU A 167 -17.98 -5.36 3.37
C GLU A 167 -19.15 -5.86 2.50
N PRO A 168 -20.32 -5.21 2.60
CA PRO A 168 -21.52 -5.62 1.84
C PRO A 168 -21.45 -5.29 0.35
N LYS A 169 -20.53 -4.41 -0.07
CA LYS A 169 -20.38 -3.95 -1.45
C LYS A 169 -18.92 -4.03 -1.88
N PRO A 170 -18.65 -4.42 -3.14
CA PRO A 170 -17.30 -4.44 -3.67
C PRO A 170 -16.74 -3.04 -3.91
N ILE A 171 -15.43 -2.91 -3.87
CA ILE A 171 -14.73 -1.74 -4.38
C ILE A 171 -14.61 -1.88 -5.89
N ILE A 172 -15.05 -0.84 -6.62
CA ILE A 172 -14.96 -0.79 -8.09
C ILE A 172 -13.75 0.05 -8.48
N THR A 173 -12.86 -0.51 -9.30
CA THR A 173 -11.63 0.15 -9.75
C THR A 173 -11.41 -0.08 -11.25
N LEU A 174 -10.92 0.96 -11.95
CA LEU A 174 -10.51 0.85 -13.35
C LEU A 174 -9.11 0.22 -13.43
N LEU A 175 -9.07 -1.09 -13.61
CA LEU A 175 -7.83 -1.87 -13.64
C LEU A 175 -8.04 -3.15 -14.46
N SER A 176 -7.00 -3.63 -15.14
CA SER A 176 -7.06 -4.93 -15.83
C SER A 176 -6.80 -6.09 -14.87
N MET A 177 -7.41 -7.26 -15.16
CA MET A 177 -7.16 -8.51 -14.42
C MET A 177 -5.68 -8.88 -14.37
N LYS A 178 -4.94 -8.71 -15.47
CA LYS A 178 -3.51 -8.99 -15.54
C LYS A 178 -2.72 -8.10 -14.55
N LYS A 179 -3.01 -6.81 -14.54
CA LYS A 179 -2.34 -5.88 -13.64
C LYS A 179 -2.69 -6.15 -12.17
N MET A 180 -3.91 -6.55 -11.88
CA MET A 180 -4.30 -6.97 -10.53
C MET A 180 -3.52 -8.22 -10.10
N GLU A 181 -3.41 -9.23 -10.98
CA GLU A 181 -2.70 -10.48 -10.74
C GLU A 181 -1.21 -10.26 -10.44
N GLU A 182 -0.55 -9.30 -11.12
CA GLU A 182 0.85 -8.92 -10.90
C GLU A 182 1.11 -8.31 -9.51
N HIS A 183 0.08 -7.79 -8.82
CA HIS A 183 0.18 -7.13 -7.52
C HIS A 183 -0.33 -7.97 -6.36
N LEU A 184 -0.93 -9.11 -6.65
CA LEU A 184 -1.43 -10.04 -5.63
C LEU A 184 -0.37 -11.10 -5.30
N PRO A 185 -0.21 -11.48 -4.03
CA PRO A 185 0.75 -12.50 -3.63
C PRO A 185 0.31 -13.92 -4.06
N ASN A 186 1.20 -14.89 -3.90
CA ASN A 186 1.03 -16.28 -4.36
C ASN A 186 -0.16 -17.04 -3.75
N ASN A 187 -0.78 -16.51 -2.71
CA ASN A 187 -2.03 -17.05 -2.15
C ASN A 187 -3.29 -16.58 -2.90
N PHE A 188 -3.12 -15.87 -4.02
CA PHE A 188 -4.18 -15.58 -4.98
C PHE A 188 -3.97 -16.38 -6.26
N MET A 189 -5.05 -16.87 -6.83
CA MET A 189 -5.02 -17.64 -8.07
C MET A 189 -6.14 -17.21 -9.00
N ARG A 190 -5.81 -17.04 -10.26
CA ARG A 190 -6.81 -16.84 -11.30
C ARG A 190 -7.43 -18.17 -11.68
N ILE A 191 -8.72 -18.31 -11.47
CA ILE A 191 -9.47 -19.55 -11.73
C ILE A 191 -10.42 -19.45 -12.94
N HIS A 192 -10.59 -18.23 -13.46
CA HIS A 192 -11.45 -17.95 -14.61
C HIS A 192 -10.99 -16.70 -15.33
N ARG A 193 -11.37 -16.50 -16.60
CA ARG A 193 -11.08 -15.24 -17.31
C ARG A 193 -11.56 -14.00 -16.55
N SER A 194 -12.59 -14.15 -15.70
CA SER A 194 -13.21 -13.07 -14.94
C SER A 194 -13.03 -13.17 -13.42
N TYR A 195 -12.29 -14.17 -12.89
CA TYR A 195 -12.17 -14.34 -11.44
C TYR A 195 -10.74 -14.66 -11.01
N ILE A 196 -10.25 -13.90 -10.01
CA ILE A 196 -9.09 -14.22 -9.18
C ILE A 196 -9.61 -14.43 -7.76
N ILE A 197 -9.19 -15.49 -7.08
CA ILE A 197 -9.63 -15.82 -5.72
C ILE A 197 -8.47 -15.81 -4.73
N ASN A 198 -8.76 -15.52 -3.47
CA ASN A 198 -7.85 -15.75 -2.36
C ASN A 198 -8.00 -17.22 -1.91
N LEU A 199 -6.94 -17.99 -2.12
CA LEU A 199 -6.90 -19.42 -1.80
C LEU A 199 -7.13 -19.72 -0.31
N ASN A 200 -6.78 -18.77 0.57
CA ASN A 200 -6.98 -18.88 2.01
C ASN A 200 -8.44 -18.64 2.45
N LYS A 201 -9.30 -18.16 1.54
CA LYS A 201 -10.72 -17.85 1.81
C LYS A 201 -11.68 -18.84 1.14
N ILE A 202 -11.17 -19.91 0.53
CA ILE A 202 -11.99 -20.98 -0.03
C ILE A 202 -12.67 -21.72 1.11
N GLN A 203 -13.98 -21.86 1.06
CA GLN A 203 -14.74 -22.69 2.00
C GLN A 203 -14.93 -24.11 1.48
N GLU A 204 -15.29 -24.25 0.21
CA GLU A 204 -15.55 -25.56 -0.41
C GLU A 204 -15.21 -25.50 -1.91
N VAL A 205 -14.85 -26.65 -2.47
CA VAL A 205 -14.71 -26.85 -3.90
C VAL A 205 -15.67 -27.96 -4.33
N ASN A 206 -16.61 -27.64 -5.20
CA ASN A 206 -17.60 -28.57 -5.67
C ASN A 206 -17.60 -28.66 -7.21
N LYS A 207 -17.16 -29.79 -7.75
CA LYS A 207 -16.99 -30.03 -9.19
C LYS A 207 -16.15 -28.91 -9.84
N ASN A 208 -16.77 -28.08 -10.69
CA ASN A 208 -16.12 -27.00 -11.42
C ASN A 208 -16.39 -25.61 -10.80
N ARG A 209 -16.65 -25.52 -9.49
CA ARG A 209 -16.95 -24.27 -8.80
C ARG A 209 -16.19 -24.18 -7.46
N VAL A 210 -15.75 -22.98 -7.16
CA VAL A 210 -15.21 -22.62 -5.83
C VAL A 210 -16.29 -21.87 -5.08
N ILE A 211 -16.52 -22.27 -3.84
CA ILE A 211 -17.51 -21.68 -2.92
C ILE A 211 -16.70 -20.80 -1.95
N MET A 212 -16.96 -19.50 -2.01
CA MET A 212 -16.28 -18.50 -1.17
C MET A 212 -17.08 -18.16 0.09
N ASP A 213 -18.40 -18.34 0.03
CA ASP A 213 -19.36 -18.22 1.14
C ASP A 213 -20.69 -18.90 0.75
N THR A 214 -21.72 -18.79 1.62
CA THR A 214 -23.03 -19.43 1.44
C THR A 214 -23.70 -19.09 0.11
N ASP A 215 -23.42 -17.91 -0.46
CA ASP A 215 -24.12 -17.37 -1.64
C ASP A 215 -23.20 -17.13 -2.84
N THR A 216 -21.88 -17.33 -2.70
CA THR A 216 -20.90 -17.02 -3.75
C THR A 216 -20.27 -18.27 -4.34
N TYR A 217 -20.67 -18.60 -5.58
CA TYR A 217 -20.22 -19.76 -6.36
C TYR A 217 -19.47 -19.29 -7.60
N LEU A 218 -18.15 -19.43 -7.63
CA LEU A 218 -17.30 -18.96 -8.71
C LEU A 218 -16.91 -20.11 -9.63
N PRO A 219 -17.13 -20.00 -10.98
CA PRO A 219 -16.80 -21.05 -11.91
C PRO A 219 -15.30 -21.16 -12.13
N ILE A 220 -14.80 -22.37 -12.34
CA ILE A 220 -13.44 -22.65 -12.80
C ILE A 220 -13.46 -22.79 -14.31
N GLY A 221 -12.73 -21.91 -15.00
CA GLY A 221 -12.61 -21.96 -16.46
C GLY A 221 -11.70 -23.10 -16.93
N ASP A 222 -11.97 -23.66 -18.11
CA ASP A 222 -11.24 -24.83 -18.62
C ASP A 222 -9.72 -24.61 -18.69
N LEU A 223 -9.27 -23.42 -19.05
CA LEU A 223 -7.85 -23.05 -19.12
C LEU A 223 -7.15 -22.98 -17.75
N TYR A 224 -7.91 -22.94 -16.67
CA TYR A 224 -7.40 -22.76 -15.30
C TYR A 224 -7.54 -24.04 -14.45
N LYS A 225 -8.24 -25.06 -14.95
CA LYS A 225 -8.53 -26.27 -14.20
C LYS A 225 -7.28 -27.04 -13.79
N GLU A 226 -6.34 -27.20 -14.70
CA GLU A 226 -5.11 -27.96 -14.46
C GLU A 226 -4.27 -27.34 -13.35
N ALA A 227 -4.05 -26.00 -13.43
CA ALA A 227 -3.30 -25.27 -12.42
C ALA A 227 -4.00 -25.29 -11.04
N PHE A 228 -5.33 -25.16 -11.03
CA PHE A 228 -6.10 -25.20 -9.78
C PHE A 228 -6.14 -26.61 -9.18
N GLN A 229 -6.24 -27.67 -10.01
CA GLN A 229 -6.17 -29.05 -9.55
C GLN A 229 -4.79 -29.37 -8.95
N ALA A 230 -3.71 -28.95 -9.62
CA ALA A 230 -2.36 -29.10 -9.09
C ALA A 230 -2.20 -28.43 -7.69
N TYR A 231 -2.78 -27.25 -7.50
CA TYR A 231 -2.81 -26.61 -6.18
C TYR A 231 -3.59 -27.46 -5.14
N LEU A 232 -4.78 -27.94 -5.49
CA LEU A 232 -5.58 -28.79 -4.60
C LEU A 232 -4.81 -30.07 -4.20
N ASP A 233 -4.14 -30.71 -5.14
CA ASP A 233 -3.37 -31.93 -4.90
C ASP A 233 -2.26 -31.73 -3.88
N THR A 234 -1.69 -30.52 -3.78
CA THR A 234 -0.70 -30.17 -2.74
C THR A 234 -1.30 -30.06 -1.34
N LYS A 235 -2.64 -29.92 -1.21
CA LYS A 235 -3.36 -29.68 0.04
C LYS A 235 -4.24 -30.85 0.49
N PHE A 236 -4.42 -31.84 -0.36
CA PHE A 236 -5.21 -33.03 0.00
C PHE A 236 -4.52 -33.86 1.10
N LEU A 237 -5.26 -34.15 2.18
CA LEU A 237 -4.83 -35.01 3.29
C LEU A 237 -5.42 -36.43 3.20
N GLY A 238 -6.10 -36.77 2.13
CA GLY A 238 -6.73 -38.09 1.93
C GLY A 238 -6.62 -38.55 0.48
N LYS A 239 -6.45 -39.84 0.28
CA LYS A 239 -6.64 -40.52 -1.01
C LYS A 239 -8.09 -40.78 -1.28
#